data_6fe919596d2a26a8707636baee29797b
#
_entry.id   6fe919596d2a26a8707636baee29797b
#
_cell.length_a   1.000
_cell.length_b   1.000
_cell.length_c   1.000
_cell.angle_alpha   90.00
_cell.angle_beta   90.00
_cell.angle_gamma   90.00
#
_symmetry.space_group_name_H-M   'P 1'
#
loop_
_entity.id
_entity.type
_entity.pdbx_description
1 polymer ?
#
loop_
_entity_poly.entity_id
_entity_poly.type
_entity_poly.pdbx_seq_one_letter_code
_entity_poly.pdbx_strand_id
1 'polypeptide(L)' 'SGHADHYDHRVDEDYFSQAGDLFRLMNEEQRQALFDNTARAMDGVPDFIKERHVNHAYQADEAYGKGLELALGLAK' A
#
# COMPACT_ATOMS: atom_id res chain seq x y z
N SER A 1 24.95 11.95 10.25
CA SER A 1 24.92 11.83 9.27
C SER A 1 23.79 12.25 8.34
N GLY A 2 23.03 13.08 8.35
CA GLY A 2 22.13 13.64 7.38
C GLY A 2 21.61 12.72 6.29
N HIS A 3 21.70 11.45 6.47
CA HIS A 3 21.30 10.52 5.43
C HIS A 3 19.80 10.47 5.23
N ALA A 4 19.05 11.02 6.15
CA ALA A 4 17.62 11.14 5.97
C ALA A 4 17.27 11.92 4.71
N ASP A 5 18.20 12.76 4.25
CA ASP A 5 18.00 13.54 3.05
C ASP A 5 18.18 12.75 1.77
N HIS A 6 18.80 11.60 1.88
CA HIS A 6 19.10 10.77 0.71
C HIS A 6 18.06 9.68 0.55
N TYR A 7 16.85 10.11 0.31
CA TYR A 7 15.79 9.17 0.07
C TYR A 7 15.99 8.53 -1.31
N ASP A 8 16.19 7.21 -1.33
CA ASP A 8 16.41 6.48 -2.56
C ASP A 8 15.08 5.93 -3.06
N HIS A 9 14.62 6.42 -4.19
CA HIS A 9 13.36 5.99 -4.79
C HIS A 9 13.36 4.51 -5.15
N ARG A 10 14.54 3.94 -5.39
CA ARG A 10 14.63 2.51 -5.72
C ARG A 10 14.28 1.63 -4.53
N VAL A 11 14.54 2.12 -3.32
CA VAL A 11 14.15 1.38 -2.11
C VAL A 11 12.64 1.26 -2.06
N ASP A 12 11.92 2.34 -2.40
CA ASP A 12 10.47 2.30 -2.45
C ASP A 12 9.96 1.35 -3.51
N GLU A 13 10.54 1.39 -4.71
CA GLU A 13 10.14 0.51 -5.79
C GLU A 13 10.33 -0.94 -5.40
N ASP A 14 11.48 -1.27 -4.80
CA ASP A 14 11.75 -2.62 -4.33
C ASP A 14 10.76 -3.05 -3.25
N TYR A 15 10.44 -2.14 -2.35
CA TYR A 15 9.48 -2.42 -1.28
C TYR A 15 8.11 -2.76 -1.86
N PHE A 16 7.64 -1.98 -2.83
CA PHE A 16 6.32 -2.22 -3.42
C PHE A 16 6.30 -3.49 -4.25
N SER A 17 7.37 -3.81 -4.94
CA SER A 17 7.47 -5.07 -5.66
C SER A 17 7.40 -6.25 -4.71
N GLN A 18 8.12 -6.17 -3.60
CA GLN A 18 8.09 -7.22 -2.58
C GLN A 18 6.72 -7.35 -1.95
N ALA A 19 6.06 -6.22 -1.68
CA ALA A 19 4.73 -6.23 -1.10
C ALA A 19 3.73 -6.89 -2.05
N GLY A 20 3.85 -6.64 -3.35
CA GLY A 20 3.01 -7.28 -4.34
C GLY A 20 3.22 -8.79 -4.39
N ASP A 21 4.47 -9.24 -4.33
CA ASP A 21 4.80 -10.65 -4.32
C ASP A 21 4.24 -11.33 -3.07
N LEU A 22 4.42 -10.73 -1.91
CA LEU A 22 3.87 -11.24 -0.67
C LEU A 22 2.36 -11.29 -0.70
N PHE A 23 1.73 -10.27 -1.27
CA PHE A 23 0.28 -10.22 -1.39
C PHE A 23 -0.24 -11.40 -2.21
N ARG A 24 0.43 -11.74 -3.30
CA ARG A 24 0.01 -12.87 -4.13
C ARG A 24 0.08 -14.20 -3.40
N LEU A 25 0.98 -14.31 -2.43
CA LEU A 25 1.14 -15.53 -1.63
C LEU A 25 0.16 -15.61 -0.46
N MET A 26 -0.50 -14.50 -0.14
CA MET A 26 -1.44 -14.45 0.97
C MET A 26 -2.77 -15.09 0.60
N ASN A 27 -3.41 -15.73 1.58
CA ASN A 27 -4.78 -16.17 1.43
C ASN A 27 -5.74 -15.00 1.70
N GLU A 28 -7.05 -15.22 1.53
CA GLU A 28 -8.04 -14.16 1.69
C GLU A 28 -8.02 -13.54 3.09
N GLU A 29 -7.88 -14.35 4.13
CA GLU A 29 -7.84 -13.86 5.50
C GLU A 29 -6.65 -12.93 5.72
N GLN A 30 -5.49 -13.32 5.19
CA GLN A 30 -4.27 -12.53 5.32
C GLN A 30 -4.40 -11.22 4.55
N ARG A 31 -4.98 -11.27 3.36
CA ARG A 31 -5.21 -10.07 2.56
C ARG A 31 -6.16 -9.12 3.27
N GLN A 32 -7.24 -9.65 3.83
CA GLN A 32 -8.19 -8.82 4.57
C GLN A 32 -7.53 -8.18 5.79
N ALA A 33 -6.72 -8.93 6.51
CA ALA A 33 -5.99 -8.39 7.66
C ALA A 33 -5.05 -7.27 7.25
N LEU A 34 -4.36 -7.44 6.12
CA LEU A 34 -3.48 -6.40 5.57
C LEU A 34 -4.26 -5.13 5.27
N PHE A 35 -5.39 -5.24 4.60
CA PHE A 35 -6.22 -4.09 4.26
C PHE A 35 -6.77 -3.41 5.51
N ASP A 36 -7.25 -4.18 6.47
CA ASP A 36 -7.80 -3.63 7.71
C ASP A 36 -6.73 -2.90 8.52
N ASN A 37 -5.54 -3.49 8.61
CA ASN A 37 -4.43 -2.87 9.33
C ASN A 37 -3.97 -1.59 8.64
N THR A 38 -3.90 -1.59 7.32
CA THR A 38 -3.52 -0.41 6.55
C THR A 38 -4.56 0.70 6.71
N ALA A 39 -5.84 0.35 6.63
CA ALA A 39 -6.91 1.34 6.79
C ALA A 39 -6.84 1.98 8.18
N ARG A 40 -6.57 1.18 9.20
CA ARG A 40 -6.44 1.67 10.56
C ARG A 40 -5.23 2.58 10.73
N ALA A 41 -4.11 2.19 10.14
CA ALA A 41 -2.88 2.99 10.19
C ALA A 41 -3.03 4.31 9.46
N MET A 42 -3.88 4.38 8.45
CA MET A 42 -4.09 5.59 7.66
C MET A 42 -5.32 6.39 8.09
N ASP A 43 -5.91 6.04 9.21
CA ASP A 43 -7.03 6.80 9.75
C ASP A 43 -6.56 8.23 10.09
N GLY A 44 -7.30 9.21 9.61
CA GLY A 44 -6.94 10.62 9.82
C GLY A 44 -5.93 11.16 8.82
N VAL A 45 -5.39 10.33 7.94
CA VAL A 45 -4.46 10.77 6.90
C VAL A 45 -5.28 11.44 5.78
N PRO A 46 -4.79 12.55 5.18
CA PRO A 46 -5.49 13.20 4.07
C PRO A 46 -5.68 12.26 2.88
N ASP A 47 -6.78 12.47 2.15
CA ASP A 47 -7.15 11.59 1.03
C ASP A 47 -6.08 11.56 -0.06
N PHE A 48 -5.39 12.68 -0.33
CA PHE A 48 -4.39 12.68 -1.38
C PHE A 48 -3.22 11.75 -1.06
N ILE A 49 -2.91 11.57 0.22
CA ILE A 49 -1.87 10.63 0.65
C ILE A 49 -2.39 9.20 0.51
N LYS A 50 -3.64 8.96 0.86
CA LYS A 50 -4.27 7.66 0.68
C LYS A 50 -4.29 7.27 -0.79
N GLU A 51 -4.64 8.19 -1.67
CA GLU A 51 -4.68 7.95 -3.11
C GLU A 51 -3.29 7.61 -3.65
N ARG A 52 -2.27 8.30 -3.17
CA ARG A 52 -0.89 7.99 -3.57
C ARG A 52 -0.53 6.57 -3.17
N HIS A 53 -0.90 6.19 -1.96
CA HIS A 53 -0.61 4.84 -1.47
C HIS A 53 -1.32 3.78 -2.30
N VAL A 54 -2.59 4.02 -2.64
CA VAL A 54 -3.37 3.13 -3.50
C VAL A 54 -2.74 3.01 -4.88
N ASN A 55 -2.29 4.11 -5.46
CA ASN A 55 -1.63 4.08 -6.77
C ASN A 55 -0.37 3.22 -6.74
N HIS A 56 0.42 3.32 -5.68
CA HIS A 56 1.59 2.47 -5.51
C HIS A 56 1.19 1.00 -5.40
N ALA A 57 0.11 0.72 -4.68
CA ALA A 57 -0.38 -0.64 -4.54
C ALA A 57 -0.81 -1.21 -5.90
N TYR A 58 -1.47 -0.41 -6.74
CA TYR A 58 -1.85 -0.83 -8.08
C TYR A 58 -0.63 -1.16 -8.94
N GLN A 59 0.46 -0.43 -8.77
CA GLN A 59 1.68 -0.72 -9.52
C GLN A 59 2.29 -2.05 -9.10
N ALA A 60 2.12 -2.42 -7.85
CA ALA A 60 2.61 -3.70 -7.35
C ALA A 60 1.72 -4.86 -7.78
N ASP A 61 0.40 -4.69 -7.67
CA ASP A 61 -0.57 -5.71 -8.03
C ASP A 61 -1.95 -5.08 -8.09
N GLU A 62 -2.72 -5.36 -9.15
CA GLU A 62 -4.05 -4.76 -9.32
C GLU A 62 -5.00 -5.14 -8.19
N ALA A 63 -4.99 -6.40 -7.77
CA ALA A 63 -5.86 -6.85 -6.69
C ALA A 63 -5.51 -6.19 -5.36
N TYR A 64 -4.21 -5.95 -5.14
CA TYR A 64 -3.75 -5.23 -3.96
C TYR A 64 -4.28 -3.80 -3.98
N GLY A 65 -4.13 -3.12 -5.12
CA GLY A 65 -4.63 -1.75 -5.27
C GLY A 65 -6.13 -1.64 -5.05
N LYS A 66 -6.89 -2.55 -5.67
CA LYS A 66 -8.34 -2.56 -5.53
C LYS A 66 -8.79 -2.78 -4.10
N GLY A 67 -8.21 -3.77 -3.44
CA GLY A 67 -8.56 -4.08 -2.06
C GLY A 67 -8.23 -2.94 -1.12
N LEU A 68 -7.08 -2.31 -1.33
CA LEU A 68 -6.67 -1.17 -0.52
C LEU A 68 -7.58 0.03 -0.75
N GLU A 69 -7.95 0.28 -2.01
CA GLU A 69 -8.87 1.37 -2.36
C GLU A 69 -10.21 1.22 -1.66
N LEU A 70 -10.75 0.00 -1.64
CA LEU A 70 -11.99 -0.29 -0.93
C LEU A 70 -11.82 -0.11 0.57
N ALA A 71 -10.73 -0.61 1.14
CA ALA A 71 -10.49 -0.54 2.58
C ALA A 71 -10.34 0.89 3.06
N LEU A 72 -9.74 1.76 2.24
CA LEU A 72 -9.55 3.16 2.59
C LEU A 72 -10.77 4.04 2.28
N GLY A 73 -11.81 3.46 1.70
CA GLY A 73 -13.02 4.20 1.37
C GLY A 73 -12.90 5.13 0.18
N LEU A 74 -11.92 4.90 -0.69
CA LEU A 74 -11.71 5.72 -1.88
C LEU A 74 -12.41 5.18 -3.12
N ALA A 75 -12.81 3.92 -3.10
CA ALA A 75 -13.55 3.32 -4.22
C ALA A 75 -14.95 3.91 -4.30
N LYS A 76 -15.37 4.16 -5.53
CA LYS A 76 -16.71 4.69 -5.79
C LYS A 76 -17.65 3.64 -6.32
#